data_d76378f42fd2a16e6d6d386920e9dc33
#
_entry.id   d76378f42fd2a16e6d6d386920e9dc33
#
_cell.length_a   1.000
_cell.length_b   1.000
_cell.length_c   1.000
_cell.angle_alpha   90.00
_cell.angle_beta   90.00
_cell.angle_gamma   90.00
#
_symmetry.space_group_name_H-M   'P 1'
#
loop_
_entity.id
_entity.type
_entity.pdbx_description
1 polymer ?
#
loop_
_entity_poly.entity_id
_entity_poly.type
_entity_poly.pdbx_seq_one_letter_code
_entity_poly.pdbx_strand_id
1 'polypeptide(L)'
;PRVLSLDVKDCVWVEVDNPLPKPLIVPTFWVPNVIISSDYLISVAPLRIFDSRPSLTIENLLTLLPSSKYHGEEAGGWGALYELGIEKALADLYFTLPFDLGIVEAKQKLSVKNGLTKGKTEQYGKIFVGEPYEVDREVCDTLGLKIEHLDLIKSAKVELET
;
A
#
# COMPACT_ATOMS: atom_id res chain seq x y z
N PRO A 1 7.38 -24.38 -13.26
CA PRO A 1 7.66 -23.22 -12.38
C PRO A 1 7.45 -23.63 -10.94
N ARG A 2 8.36 -23.22 -10.03
CA ARG A 2 8.18 -23.40 -8.59
C ARG A 2 7.49 -22.16 -8.05
N VAL A 3 6.38 -22.35 -7.37
CA VAL A 3 5.74 -21.30 -6.56
C VAL A 3 6.23 -21.47 -5.13
N LEU A 4 6.82 -20.43 -4.55
CA LEU A 4 7.20 -20.37 -3.14
C LEU A 4 6.21 -19.47 -2.41
N SER A 5 5.66 -19.95 -1.32
CA SER A 5 4.92 -19.13 -0.38
C SER A 5 5.90 -18.68 0.70
N LEU A 6 6.01 -17.35 0.88
CA LEU A 6 6.90 -16.75 1.87
C LEU A 6 6.07 -16.00 2.91
N ASP A 7 6.43 -16.17 4.18
CA ASP A 7 5.92 -15.34 5.27
C ASP A 7 6.98 -14.28 5.59
N VAL A 8 6.59 -13.02 5.63
CA VAL A 8 7.50 -11.89 5.90
C VAL A 8 8.28 -12.07 7.21
N LYS A 9 7.65 -12.67 8.23
CA LYS A 9 8.30 -12.92 9.53
C LYS A 9 9.46 -13.90 9.46
N ASP A 10 9.49 -14.78 8.45
CA ASP A 10 10.52 -15.80 8.26
C ASP A 10 11.65 -15.32 7.31
N CYS A 11 11.55 -14.10 6.80
CA CYS A 11 12.54 -13.50 5.91
C CYS A 11 13.65 -12.78 6.71
N VAL A 12 14.81 -12.62 6.07
CA VAL A 12 15.84 -11.68 6.53
C VAL A 12 15.39 -10.28 6.12
N TRP A 13 15.46 -9.33 7.05
CA TRP A 13 15.05 -7.95 6.82
C TRP A 13 16.24 -7.04 6.64
N VAL A 14 16.11 -6.08 5.75
CA VAL A 14 17.12 -5.05 5.46
C VAL A 14 16.48 -3.67 5.57
N GLU A 15 17.29 -2.69 5.95
CA GLU A 15 16.88 -1.27 5.87
C GLU A 15 17.08 -0.77 4.46
N VAL A 16 16.08 -0.05 3.95
CA VAL A 16 16.10 0.60 2.65
C VAL A 16 15.80 2.08 2.85
N ASP A 17 16.70 2.91 2.36
CA ASP A 17 16.55 4.35 2.41
C ASP A 17 15.46 4.83 1.45
N ASN A 18 14.68 5.79 1.89
CA ASN A 18 13.73 6.50 1.04
C ASN A 18 14.51 7.33 0.00
N PRO A 19 14.28 7.12 -1.30
CA PRO A 19 15.03 7.81 -2.35
C PRO A 19 14.65 9.29 -2.51
N LEU A 20 13.58 9.76 -1.86
CA LEU A 20 13.21 11.17 -1.91
C LEU A 20 14.29 12.04 -1.25
N PRO A 21 14.69 13.17 -1.86
CA PRO A 21 15.63 14.11 -1.25
C PRO A 21 15.18 14.59 0.13
N LYS A 22 13.86 14.66 0.32
CA LYS A 22 13.21 14.96 1.60
C LYS A 22 12.03 14.01 1.78
N PRO A 23 12.20 12.94 2.58
CA PRO A 23 11.09 12.07 2.96
C PRO A 23 9.94 12.84 3.60
N LEU A 24 8.70 12.43 3.36
CA LEU A 24 7.53 13.08 3.94
C LEU A 24 7.46 12.85 5.46
N ILE A 25 7.82 11.62 5.91
CA ILE A 25 7.83 11.27 7.34
C ILE A 25 8.73 10.07 7.67
N VAL A 26 8.92 9.10 6.75
CA VAL A 26 9.69 7.88 7.00
C VAL A 26 10.95 7.88 6.14
N PRO A 27 12.15 8.09 6.74
CA PRO A 27 13.40 8.14 6.00
C PRO A 27 13.92 6.75 5.58
N THR A 28 13.60 5.69 6.31
CA THR A 28 14.03 4.31 6.03
C THR A 28 12.94 3.31 6.34
N PHE A 29 12.87 2.23 5.55
CA PHE A 29 11.95 1.13 5.79
C PHE A 29 12.69 -0.19 6.00
N TRP A 30 12.21 -1.00 6.96
CA TRP A 30 12.59 -2.40 7.08
C TRP A 30 11.76 -3.23 6.12
N VAL A 31 12.41 -3.95 5.22
CA VAL A 31 11.74 -4.80 4.23
C VAL A 31 12.42 -6.16 4.12
N PRO A 32 11.71 -7.21 3.69
CA PRO A 32 12.35 -8.50 3.40
C PRO A 32 13.37 -8.36 2.26
N ASN A 33 14.55 -8.93 2.43
CA ASN A 33 15.60 -8.89 1.41
C ASN A 33 15.15 -9.50 0.07
N VAL A 34 14.24 -10.46 0.09
CA VAL A 34 13.68 -11.09 -1.13
C VAL A 34 12.95 -10.07 -2.01
N ILE A 35 12.34 -9.05 -1.43
CA ILE A 35 11.66 -7.98 -2.18
C ILE A 35 12.67 -7.16 -2.98
N ILE A 36 13.81 -6.82 -2.36
CA ILE A 36 14.88 -6.02 -3.00
C ILE A 36 15.61 -6.83 -4.08
N SER A 37 15.65 -8.15 -3.95
CA SER A 37 16.27 -9.04 -4.95
C SER A 37 15.29 -9.55 -6.02
N SER A 38 14.03 -9.12 -5.99
CA SER A 38 13.04 -9.50 -7.01
C SER A 38 13.18 -8.65 -8.26
N ASP A 39 13.13 -9.30 -9.43
CA ASP A 39 13.20 -8.61 -10.73
C ASP A 39 11.89 -7.91 -11.09
N TYR A 40 10.77 -8.35 -10.50
CA TYR A 40 9.45 -7.83 -10.78
C TYR A 40 8.54 -7.99 -9.56
N LEU A 41 7.92 -6.91 -9.12
CA LEU A 41 7.04 -6.88 -7.96
C LEU A 41 5.60 -6.53 -8.37
N ILE A 42 4.66 -7.39 -8.00
CA ILE A 42 3.24 -7.21 -8.30
C ILE A 42 2.45 -7.10 -6.99
N SER A 43 1.69 -6.04 -6.84
CA SER A 43 0.72 -5.90 -5.74
C SER A 43 -0.68 -6.28 -6.22
N VAL A 44 -1.27 -7.28 -5.58
CA VAL A 44 -2.65 -7.72 -5.86
C VAL A 44 -3.52 -7.44 -4.65
N ALA A 45 -4.48 -6.54 -4.80
CA ALA A 45 -5.38 -6.14 -3.72
C ALA A 45 -6.85 -6.38 -4.09
N PRO A 46 -7.68 -6.93 -3.20
CA PRO A 46 -9.12 -6.92 -3.37
C PRO A 46 -9.68 -5.52 -3.12
N LEU A 47 -10.75 -5.14 -3.83
CA LEU A 47 -11.44 -3.87 -3.59
C LEU A 47 -12.15 -3.87 -2.23
N ARG A 48 -11.58 -3.15 -1.27
CA ARG A 48 -12.14 -2.95 0.06
C ARG A 48 -12.26 -1.46 0.35
N ILE A 49 -13.38 -1.07 0.94
CA ILE A 49 -13.67 0.32 1.32
C ILE A 49 -14.01 0.36 2.80
N PHE A 50 -13.24 1.09 3.58
CA PHE A 50 -13.43 1.32 5.01
C PHE A 50 -13.76 2.80 5.23
N ASP A 51 -14.97 3.09 5.72
CA ASP A 51 -15.44 4.46 5.96
C ASP A 51 -15.21 5.43 4.79
N SER A 52 -15.55 4.97 3.58
CA SER A 52 -15.34 5.71 2.32
C SER A 52 -13.87 5.84 1.88
N ARG A 53 -12.93 5.21 2.56
CA ARG A 53 -11.52 5.13 2.19
C ARG A 53 -11.23 3.76 1.59
N PRO A 54 -10.86 3.66 0.31
CA PRO A 54 -10.47 2.39 -0.28
C PRO A 54 -9.05 2.00 0.15
N SER A 55 -8.86 0.70 0.39
CA SER A 55 -7.55 0.09 0.60
C SER A 55 -7.18 -0.65 -0.69
N LEU A 56 -6.11 -0.21 -1.35
CA LEU A 56 -5.75 -0.60 -2.71
C LEU A 56 -4.29 -1.10 -2.79
N THR A 57 -3.68 -1.04 -3.97
CA THR A 57 -2.39 -1.68 -4.25
C THR A 57 -1.22 -1.07 -3.49
N ILE A 58 -1.20 0.25 -3.30
CA ILE A 58 -0.12 0.93 -2.54
C ILE A 58 -0.23 0.58 -1.04
N GLU A 59 -1.41 0.68 -0.46
CA GLU A 59 -1.60 0.29 0.95
C GLU A 59 -1.31 -1.19 1.20
N ASN A 60 -1.57 -2.04 0.22
CA ASN A 60 -1.26 -3.47 0.31
C ASN A 60 0.24 -3.75 0.52
N LEU A 61 1.12 -2.82 0.14
CA LEU A 61 2.58 -2.93 0.39
C LEU A 61 2.93 -2.97 1.88
N LEU A 62 2.07 -2.46 2.77
CA LEU A 62 2.27 -2.60 4.22
C LEU A 62 2.44 -4.05 4.64
N THR A 63 1.81 -4.98 3.93
CA THR A 63 1.90 -6.42 4.22
C THR A 63 3.30 -6.98 4.02
N LEU A 64 4.17 -6.27 3.30
CA LEU A 64 5.58 -6.62 3.10
C LEU A 64 6.47 -6.15 4.26
N LEU A 65 5.98 -5.22 5.09
CA LEU A 65 6.76 -4.69 6.21
C LEU A 65 6.63 -5.62 7.42
N PRO A 66 7.76 -5.92 8.11
CA PRO A 66 7.73 -6.77 9.29
C PRO A 66 7.01 -6.06 10.44
N SER A 67 5.81 -6.54 10.78
CA SER A 67 4.96 -5.92 11.81
C SER A 67 5.66 -5.73 13.15
N SER A 68 6.62 -6.61 13.49
CA SER A 68 7.43 -6.50 14.72
C SER A 68 8.30 -5.25 14.81
N LYS A 69 8.58 -4.60 13.68
CA LYS A 69 9.34 -3.33 13.62
C LYS A 69 8.45 -2.08 13.69
N TYR A 70 7.15 -2.25 13.50
CA TYR A 70 6.20 -1.13 13.36
C TYR A 70 5.04 -1.19 14.35
N HIS A 71 5.22 -1.90 15.48
CA HIS A 71 4.21 -1.93 16.54
C HIS A 71 3.95 -0.52 17.09
N GLY A 72 2.67 -0.13 17.11
CA GLY A 72 2.21 1.03 17.83
C GLY A 72 1.87 0.73 19.30
N GLU A 73 1.62 1.77 20.09
CA GLU A 73 1.28 1.61 21.51
C GLU A 73 -0.08 0.92 21.69
N GLU A 74 -1.06 1.21 20.83
CA GLU A 74 -2.44 0.75 20.99
C GLU A 74 -2.85 -0.37 20.03
N ALA A 75 -2.16 -0.53 18.91
CA ALA A 75 -2.53 -1.47 17.87
C ALA A 75 -1.35 -2.37 17.48
N GLY A 76 -1.60 -3.65 17.36
CA GLY A 76 -0.66 -4.57 16.72
C GLY A 76 -0.41 -4.22 15.24
N GLY A 77 0.47 -4.94 14.59
CA GLY A 77 0.73 -4.76 13.17
C GLY A 77 1.59 -3.54 12.86
N TRP A 78 1.04 -2.59 12.13
CA TRP A 78 1.76 -1.38 11.66
C TRP A 78 1.32 -0.11 12.40
N GLY A 79 0.89 -0.24 13.67
CA GLY A 79 0.35 0.86 14.49
C GLY A 79 1.25 2.08 14.53
N ALA A 80 2.57 1.91 14.64
CA ALA A 80 3.52 3.03 14.64
C ALA A 80 3.44 3.91 13.38
N LEU A 81 3.17 3.33 12.19
CA LEU A 81 3.00 4.09 10.96
C LEU A 81 1.68 4.87 10.94
N TYR A 82 0.62 4.31 11.54
CA TYR A 82 -0.64 5.03 11.72
C TYR A 82 -0.50 6.20 12.69
N GLU A 83 0.22 6.03 13.79
CA GLU A 83 0.52 7.09 14.78
C GLU A 83 1.37 8.21 14.19
N LEU A 84 2.34 7.88 13.32
CA LEU A 84 3.15 8.87 12.60
C LEU A 84 2.36 9.64 11.53
N GLY A 85 1.38 9.00 10.90
CA GLY A 85 0.61 9.54 9.79
C GLY A 85 0.67 8.63 8.57
N ILE A 86 -0.27 7.69 8.52
CA ILE A 86 -0.28 6.61 7.53
C ILE A 86 -0.24 7.08 6.08
N GLU A 87 -0.91 8.18 5.73
CA GLU A 87 -0.96 8.66 4.35
C GLU A 87 0.43 9.13 3.86
N LYS A 88 1.19 9.82 4.71
CA LYS A 88 2.58 10.20 4.41
C LYS A 88 3.49 8.99 4.36
N ALA A 89 3.32 8.05 5.30
CA ALA A 89 4.11 6.82 5.31
C ALA A 89 3.87 5.95 4.07
N LEU A 90 2.62 5.89 3.57
CA LEU A 90 2.28 5.18 2.33
C LEU A 90 2.88 5.86 1.09
N ALA A 91 2.88 7.19 1.05
CA ALA A 91 3.54 7.92 -0.03
C ALA A 91 5.07 7.68 -0.01
N ASP A 92 5.71 7.72 1.16
CA ASP A 92 7.13 7.38 1.30
C ASP A 92 7.41 5.93 0.90
N LEU A 93 6.56 4.99 1.29
CA LEU A 93 6.68 3.57 0.96
C LEU A 93 6.59 3.33 -0.56
N TYR A 94 5.69 4.03 -1.25
CA TYR A 94 5.57 3.97 -2.71
C TYR A 94 6.87 4.31 -3.42
N PHE A 95 7.61 5.33 -2.95
CA PHE A 95 8.90 5.70 -3.53
C PHE A 95 10.03 4.75 -3.12
N THR A 96 9.95 4.18 -1.93
CA THR A 96 11.00 3.29 -1.38
C THR A 96 10.93 1.88 -1.97
N LEU A 97 9.74 1.35 -2.20
CA LEU A 97 9.52 0.04 -2.80
C LEU A 97 8.98 0.20 -4.23
N PRO A 98 9.86 0.30 -5.23
CA PRO A 98 9.39 0.30 -6.61
C PRO A 98 8.71 -1.04 -6.90
N PHE A 99 7.44 -0.99 -7.24
CA PHE A 99 6.71 -2.15 -7.72
C PHE A 99 6.09 -1.84 -9.08
N ASP A 100 6.10 -2.88 -9.93
CA ASP A 100 5.97 -2.72 -11.37
C ASP A 100 4.51 -2.78 -11.81
N LEU A 101 3.68 -3.52 -11.07
CA LEU A 101 2.31 -3.75 -11.45
C LEU A 101 1.36 -3.75 -10.25
N GLY A 102 0.28 -2.99 -10.37
CA GLY A 102 -0.86 -3.02 -9.47
C GLY A 102 -2.04 -3.78 -10.11
N ILE A 103 -2.69 -4.63 -9.34
CA ILE A 103 -3.92 -5.31 -9.72
C ILE A 103 -4.95 -5.12 -8.61
N VAL A 104 -6.08 -4.48 -8.93
CA VAL A 104 -7.21 -4.43 -8.02
C VAL A 104 -8.28 -5.40 -8.51
N GLU A 105 -8.47 -6.47 -7.73
CA GLU A 105 -9.55 -7.44 -7.97
C GLU A 105 -10.86 -6.85 -7.42
N ALA A 106 -11.74 -6.46 -8.31
CA ALA A 106 -13.00 -5.80 -8.02
C ALA A 106 -14.19 -6.58 -8.58
N LYS A 107 -14.14 -7.91 -8.63
CA LYS A 107 -15.33 -8.73 -8.91
C LYS A 107 -16.40 -8.45 -7.87
N GLN A 108 -15.96 -8.31 -6.62
CA GLN A 108 -16.79 -7.90 -5.51
C GLN A 108 -16.18 -6.66 -4.85
N LYS A 109 -17.05 -5.77 -4.40
CA LYS A 109 -16.70 -4.62 -3.58
C LYS A 109 -17.14 -4.88 -2.15
N LEU A 110 -16.20 -4.92 -1.22
CA LEU A 110 -16.49 -5.02 0.21
C LEU A 110 -16.48 -3.61 0.81
N SER A 111 -17.59 -3.19 1.38
CA SER A 111 -17.70 -1.92 2.10
C SER A 111 -17.96 -2.17 3.59
N VAL A 112 -17.13 -1.60 4.46
CA VAL A 112 -17.23 -1.69 5.91
C VAL A 112 -17.38 -0.28 6.47
N LYS A 113 -18.36 -0.07 7.36
CA LYS A 113 -18.52 1.18 8.10
C LYS A 113 -17.99 1.03 9.51
N ASN A 114 -17.44 2.12 10.05
CA ASN A 114 -16.88 2.16 11.40
C ASN A 114 -17.89 1.61 12.45
N GLY A 115 -17.40 0.79 13.36
CA GLY A 115 -18.21 0.14 14.39
C GLY A 115 -19.01 -1.08 13.94
N LEU A 116 -18.96 -1.46 12.65
CA LEU A 116 -19.60 -2.67 12.15
C LEU A 116 -18.59 -3.82 12.05
N THR A 117 -18.94 -4.98 12.59
CA THR A 117 -18.15 -6.21 12.48
C THR A 117 -18.31 -6.92 11.13
N LYS A 118 -19.33 -6.54 10.36
CA LYS A 118 -19.64 -7.14 9.05
C LYS A 118 -19.76 -6.04 8.00
N GLY A 119 -19.07 -6.23 6.87
CA GLY A 119 -19.19 -5.38 5.70
C GLY A 119 -20.32 -5.82 4.77
N LYS A 120 -20.71 -4.92 3.88
CA LYS A 120 -21.61 -5.21 2.76
C LYS A 120 -20.78 -5.58 1.54
N THR A 121 -21.07 -6.73 0.95
CA THR A 121 -20.45 -7.17 -0.30
C THR A 121 -21.42 -6.95 -1.46
N GLU A 122 -20.95 -6.33 -2.52
CA GLU A 122 -21.70 -6.07 -3.74
C GLU A 122 -20.94 -6.61 -4.94
N GLN A 123 -21.65 -7.17 -5.93
CA GLN A 123 -21.04 -7.54 -7.22
C GLN A 123 -20.66 -6.26 -7.96
N TYR A 124 -19.40 -6.18 -8.40
CA TYR A 124 -18.90 -5.04 -9.15
C TYR A 124 -18.40 -5.43 -10.55
N GLY A 125 -17.75 -6.58 -10.67
CA GLY A 125 -17.44 -7.24 -11.95
C GLY A 125 -16.30 -6.60 -12.74
N LYS A 126 -15.35 -5.91 -12.08
CA LYS A 126 -14.19 -5.28 -12.72
C LYS A 126 -12.88 -5.84 -12.20
N ILE A 127 -11.82 -5.64 -12.99
CA ILE A 127 -10.42 -5.80 -12.59
C ILE A 127 -9.68 -4.59 -13.15
N PHE A 128 -8.90 -3.92 -12.30
CA PHE A 128 -8.04 -2.81 -12.70
C PHE A 128 -6.58 -3.29 -12.69
N VAL A 129 -5.83 -2.97 -13.73
CA VAL A 129 -4.44 -3.44 -13.90
C VAL A 129 -3.60 -2.34 -14.53
N GLY A 130 -2.44 -2.06 -13.98
CA GLY A 130 -1.52 -1.06 -14.53
C GLY A 130 -0.42 -0.66 -13.56
N GLU A 131 0.21 0.48 -13.82
CA GLU A 131 1.14 1.10 -12.88
C GLU A 131 0.38 1.41 -11.57
N PRO A 132 0.96 1.10 -10.41
CA PRO A 132 0.23 1.12 -9.14
C PRO A 132 -0.47 2.43 -8.78
N TYR A 133 0.23 3.55 -8.94
CA TYR A 133 -0.37 4.87 -8.68
C TYR A 133 -1.56 5.14 -9.62
N GLU A 134 -1.41 4.82 -10.91
CA GLU A 134 -2.46 5.02 -11.91
C GLU A 134 -3.66 4.11 -11.66
N VAL A 135 -3.42 2.87 -11.26
CA VAL A 135 -4.51 1.92 -10.92
C VAL A 135 -5.29 2.41 -9.70
N ASP A 136 -4.60 2.78 -8.63
CA ASP A 136 -5.26 3.24 -7.40
C ASP A 136 -6.04 4.54 -7.66
N ARG A 137 -5.49 5.44 -8.49
CA ARG A 137 -6.17 6.66 -8.93
C ARG A 137 -7.42 6.35 -9.76
N GLU A 138 -7.31 5.45 -10.75
CA GLU A 138 -8.45 5.06 -11.60
C GLU A 138 -9.60 4.45 -10.79
N VAL A 139 -9.29 3.61 -9.80
CA VAL A 139 -10.28 3.06 -8.87
C VAL A 139 -10.97 4.19 -8.09
N CYS A 140 -10.19 5.12 -7.54
CA CYS A 140 -10.73 6.26 -6.80
C CYS A 140 -11.65 7.11 -7.67
N ASP A 141 -11.20 7.48 -8.88
CA ASP A 141 -11.98 8.28 -9.84
C ASP A 141 -13.27 7.58 -10.24
N THR A 142 -13.20 6.26 -10.52
CA THR A 142 -14.37 5.44 -10.90
C THR A 142 -15.42 5.37 -9.79
N LEU A 143 -14.98 5.36 -8.53
CA LEU A 143 -15.85 5.26 -7.36
C LEU A 143 -16.24 6.61 -6.75
N GLY A 144 -15.69 7.72 -7.25
CA GLY A 144 -15.88 9.05 -6.66
C GLY A 144 -15.26 9.17 -5.26
N LEU A 145 -14.16 8.44 -5.00
CA LEU A 145 -13.47 8.41 -3.72
C LEU A 145 -12.12 9.14 -3.82
N LYS A 146 -11.54 9.47 -2.67
CA LYS A 146 -10.23 10.11 -2.58
C LYS A 146 -9.37 9.41 -1.52
N ILE A 147 -8.06 9.40 -1.77
CA ILE A 147 -7.04 8.93 -0.84
C ILE A 147 -5.93 9.98 -0.81
N GLU A 148 -5.56 10.44 0.37
CA GLU A 148 -4.60 11.53 0.55
C GLU A 148 -3.20 11.18 0.04
N HIS A 149 -2.74 9.94 0.22
CA HIS A 149 -1.40 9.55 -0.24
C HIS A 149 -1.24 9.64 -1.77
N LEU A 150 -2.31 9.53 -2.55
CA LEU A 150 -2.21 9.73 -4.00
C LEU A 150 -1.91 11.19 -4.35
N ASP A 151 -2.50 12.16 -3.63
CA ASP A 151 -2.20 13.57 -3.81
C ASP A 151 -0.76 13.90 -3.36
N LEU A 152 -0.30 13.29 -2.26
CA LEU A 152 1.08 13.42 -1.78
C LEU A 152 2.10 12.86 -2.79
N ILE A 153 1.86 11.67 -3.34
CA ILE A 153 2.70 11.07 -4.38
C ILE A 153 2.76 11.96 -5.61
N LYS A 154 1.61 12.48 -6.05
CA LYS A 154 1.55 13.39 -7.20
C LYS A 154 2.41 14.63 -6.97
N SER A 155 2.30 15.24 -5.81
CA SER A 155 3.08 16.43 -5.45
C SER A 155 4.58 16.15 -5.43
N ALA A 156 4.99 15.02 -4.82
CA ALA A 156 6.40 14.63 -4.76
C ALA A 156 6.96 14.27 -6.16
N LYS A 157 6.18 13.64 -7.04
CA LYS A 157 6.59 13.40 -8.44
C LYS A 157 6.90 14.71 -9.17
N VAL A 158 6.09 15.74 -9.00
CA VAL A 158 6.31 17.07 -9.62
C VAL A 158 7.58 17.73 -9.08
N GLU A 159 7.87 17.60 -7.78
CA GLU A 159 9.08 18.14 -7.17
C GLU A 159 10.37 17.44 -7.66
N LEU A 160 10.28 16.15 -8.02
CA LEU A 160 11.42 15.40 -8.57
C LEU A 160 11.74 15.74 -10.03
N GLU A 161 10.79 16.30 -10.77
CA GLU A 161 10.94 16.68 -12.19
C GLU A 161 11.44 18.13 -12.37
N THR A 162 11.52 18.93 -11.29
CA THR A 162 11.94 20.32 -11.30
C THR A 162 13.36 20.51 -10.79
#